data_dc9698740547fb4506feff365ea0ad36
#
_entry.id   dc9698740547fb4506feff365ea0ad36
#
_cell.length_a   1.000
_cell.length_b   1.000
_cell.length_c   1.000
_cell.angle_alpha   90.00
_cell.angle_beta   90.00
_cell.angle_gamma   90.00
#
_symmetry.space_group_name_H-M   'P 1'
#
loop_
_entity.id
_entity.type
_entity.pdbx_description
1 polymer ?
#
loop_
_entity_poly.entity_id
_entity_poly.type
_entity_poly.pdbx_seq_one_letter_code
_entity_poly.pdbx_strand_id
1 'polypeptide(L)'
;MSLFCWPQLFFRSLSTAIFVVWTLLPSSSAAADKLVALYSAHAVPYAMPWVADEMGMFKKYDLDFELVYIPSSSTATAALLGGNVEVGLLGGIGVVNAFVNGATDLVLVGSIKNFMTQSIFAKPGITKLQELKGKKIGVTRIGSNTHYFSVQAFRRAGMNPEKDVLFVQTGGDAETLGALFTGRIDAASLLPPADAKAVAQGFRYVVYGPDQAIPFAASTITTRRSVLTKRPQVIARFMRAMAEASRAMHRDKEIVLRVMQKKLGIKERSILEPGYATEIKVMEPRLDLKLQVLQVMVDEVAKVNPRAQDIKPQDFIDRRYLTEMENSGFFTQLWAEKR
;
A
#
# COMPACT_ATOMS: atom_id res chain seq x y z
N MET A 1 106.78 7.54 -33.78
CA MET A 1 106.72 8.57 -32.67
C MET A 1 105.43 9.29 -32.81
N SER A 2 104.86 9.53 -31.68
CA SER A 2 103.59 10.21 -31.38
C SER A 2 102.34 9.34 -31.42
N LEU A 3 101.94 9.07 -30.20
CA LEU A 3 100.68 8.43 -29.77
C LEU A 3 99.50 9.38 -29.95
N PHE A 4 98.45 8.91 -30.45
CA PHE A 4 97.17 9.60 -30.38
C PHE A 4 96.19 8.78 -29.50
N CYS A 5 95.88 9.42 -28.40
CA CYS A 5 94.89 8.89 -27.42
C CYS A 5 93.48 9.37 -27.79
N TRP A 6 92.54 8.45 -27.87
CA TRP A 6 91.11 8.78 -28.14
C TRP A 6 90.30 8.60 -26.87
N PRO A 7 89.49 9.61 -26.46
CA PRO A 7 88.64 9.46 -25.28
C PRO A 7 87.34 8.75 -25.60
N GLN A 8 86.98 7.79 -24.75
CA GLN A 8 85.72 7.11 -24.77
C GLN A 8 84.57 8.00 -24.24
N LEU A 9 83.53 8.23 -25.02
CA LEU A 9 82.31 8.89 -24.63
C LEU A 9 81.35 7.84 -24.00
N PHE A 10 81.10 7.99 -22.69
CA PHE A 10 80.06 7.25 -21.97
C PHE A 10 78.72 7.87 -22.26
N PHE A 11 77.82 7.16 -23.00
CA PHE A 11 76.41 7.46 -23.11
C PHE A 11 75.74 6.97 -21.85
N ARG A 12 75.33 7.86 -20.96
CA ARG A 12 74.36 7.55 -19.89
C ARG A 12 72.94 7.59 -20.46
N SER A 13 72.30 6.43 -20.61
CA SER A 13 70.90 6.32 -20.89
C SER A 13 70.05 6.63 -19.68
N LEU A 14 69.37 7.76 -19.72
CA LEU A 14 68.38 8.15 -18.68
C LEU A 14 67.08 7.44 -18.97
N SER A 15 66.80 6.31 -18.29
CA SER A 15 65.50 5.63 -18.33
C SER A 15 64.50 6.38 -17.50
N THR A 16 63.61 7.17 -18.11
CA THR A 16 62.49 7.85 -17.43
C THR A 16 61.39 6.81 -17.15
N ALA A 17 61.35 6.33 -15.90
CA ALA A 17 60.25 5.49 -15.42
C ALA A 17 59.00 6.37 -15.23
N ILE A 18 58.03 6.24 -16.14
CA ILE A 18 56.72 6.87 -15.98
C ILE A 18 55.94 6.04 -14.96
N PHE A 19 55.86 6.55 -13.71
CA PHE A 19 54.98 6.03 -12.68
C PHE A 19 53.54 6.47 -13.01
N VAL A 20 52.75 5.56 -13.61
CA VAL A 20 51.29 5.74 -13.74
C VAL A 20 50.67 5.54 -12.35
N VAL A 21 50.48 6.64 -11.64
CA VAL A 21 49.68 6.64 -10.40
C VAL A 21 48.20 6.45 -10.80
N TRP A 22 47.73 5.21 -10.74
CA TRP A 22 46.31 4.91 -10.83
C TRP A 22 45.67 5.42 -9.53
N THR A 23 45.13 6.64 -9.54
CA THR A 23 44.31 7.16 -8.44
C THR A 23 43.04 6.27 -8.39
N LEU A 24 43.03 5.32 -7.43
CA LEU A 24 41.82 4.66 -6.96
C LEU A 24 40.95 5.74 -6.33
N LEU A 25 40.10 6.38 -7.13
CA LEU A 25 39.03 7.18 -6.59
C LEU A 25 38.14 6.22 -5.76
N PRO A 26 37.98 6.45 -4.46
CA PRO A 26 37.05 5.66 -3.70
C PRO A 26 35.68 5.86 -4.38
N SER A 27 35.08 4.79 -4.94
CA SER A 27 33.68 4.81 -5.28
C SER A 27 32.94 5.11 -3.99
N SER A 28 32.52 6.35 -3.82
CA SER A 28 31.63 6.74 -2.73
C SER A 28 30.35 5.94 -2.94
N SER A 29 30.24 4.79 -2.29
CA SER A 29 28.96 4.11 -2.16
C SER A 29 28.07 5.09 -1.41
N ALA A 30 27.23 5.82 -2.14
CA ALA A 30 26.22 6.65 -1.51
C ALA A 30 25.40 5.74 -0.59
N ALA A 31 25.28 6.12 0.67
CA ALA A 31 24.44 5.39 1.61
C ALA A 31 23.01 5.32 1.04
N ALA A 32 22.38 4.16 1.20
CA ALA A 32 20.98 3.98 0.78
C ALA A 32 20.08 5.04 1.44
N ASP A 33 19.17 5.60 0.67
CA ASP A 33 18.22 6.59 1.18
C ASP A 33 17.23 5.95 2.14
N LYS A 34 17.19 6.41 3.39
CA LYS A 34 16.17 5.96 4.34
C LYS A 34 14.79 6.40 3.89
N LEU A 35 13.83 5.47 3.87
CA LEU A 35 12.43 5.71 3.58
C LEU A 35 11.55 5.02 4.60
N VAL A 36 10.78 5.78 5.36
CA VAL A 36 9.82 5.26 6.33
C VAL A 36 8.41 5.32 5.73
N ALA A 37 7.77 4.15 5.66
CA ALA A 37 6.39 4.02 5.21
C ALA A 37 5.50 3.44 6.31
N LEU A 38 4.19 3.61 6.16
CA LEU A 38 3.20 2.95 7.00
C LEU A 38 2.22 2.11 6.16
N TYR A 39 1.56 1.15 6.80
CA TYR A 39 0.43 0.41 6.24
C TYR A 39 -0.69 0.27 7.27
N SER A 40 -1.95 0.14 6.80
CA SER A 40 -3.13 0.31 7.65
C SER A 40 -3.96 -0.94 7.90
N ALA A 41 -3.63 -2.09 7.30
CA ALA A 41 -4.36 -3.33 7.51
C ALA A 41 -3.49 -4.58 7.26
N HIS A 42 -3.78 -5.67 7.94
CA HIS A 42 -3.16 -6.97 7.74
C HIS A 42 -3.90 -7.77 6.65
N ALA A 43 -3.83 -7.32 5.41
CA ALA A 43 -4.52 -7.92 4.26
C ALA A 43 -3.59 -8.04 3.04
N VAL A 44 -3.98 -8.88 2.07
CA VAL A 44 -3.15 -9.21 0.89
C VAL A 44 -2.63 -7.97 0.14
N PRO A 45 -3.42 -6.93 -0.14
CA PRO A 45 -2.90 -5.73 -0.83
C PRO A 45 -1.77 -5.03 -0.07
N TYR A 46 -1.80 -5.09 1.25
CA TYR A 46 -0.78 -4.49 2.13
C TYR A 46 0.45 -5.37 2.32
N ALA A 47 0.43 -6.61 1.81
CA ALA A 47 1.61 -7.48 1.77
C ALA A 47 2.62 -7.06 0.68
N MET A 48 2.25 -6.16 -0.25
CA MET A 48 3.10 -5.74 -1.35
C MET A 48 4.48 -5.22 -0.89
N PRO A 49 4.61 -4.30 0.09
CA PRO A 49 5.91 -3.88 0.59
C PRO A 49 6.68 -5.00 1.32
N TRP A 50 5.98 -5.95 1.96
CA TRP A 50 6.65 -7.12 2.55
C TRP A 50 7.26 -8.03 1.49
N VAL A 51 6.57 -8.21 0.35
CA VAL A 51 7.07 -8.96 -0.81
C VAL A 51 8.26 -8.23 -1.42
N ALA A 52 8.17 -6.90 -1.58
CA ALA A 52 9.28 -6.08 -2.08
C ALA A 52 10.55 -6.22 -1.20
N ASP A 53 10.38 -6.17 0.12
CA ASP A 53 11.46 -6.31 1.09
C ASP A 53 12.07 -7.73 1.07
N GLU A 54 11.24 -8.76 1.16
CA GLU A 54 11.68 -10.17 1.14
C GLU A 54 12.44 -10.53 -0.16
N MET A 55 12.08 -9.93 -1.28
CA MET A 55 12.75 -10.11 -2.58
C MET A 55 13.92 -9.14 -2.82
N GLY A 56 14.25 -8.31 -1.84
CA GLY A 56 15.38 -7.36 -1.93
C GLY A 56 15.16 -6.20 -2.89
N MET A 57 13.91 -5.93 -3.30
CA MET A 57 13.62 -4.88 -4.29
C MET A 57 13.96 -3.48 -3.78
N PHE A 58 13.74 -3.19 -2.49
CA PHE A 58 14.14 -1.90 -1.93
C PHE A 58 15.66 -1.70 -1.97
N LYS A 59 16.44 -2.74 -1.63
CA LYS A 59 17.90 -2.72 -1.75
C LYS A 59 18.37 -2.54 -3.19
N LYS A 60 17.73 -3.20 -4.16
CA LYS A 60 17.97 -3.03 -5.60
C LYS A 60 17.85 -1.57 -6.04
N TYR A 61 16.98 -0.82 -5.39
CA TYR A 61 16.73 0.59 -5.67
C TYR A 61 17.39 1.56 -4.67
N ASP A 62 18.43 1.13 -3.95
CA ASP A 62 19.19 1.93 -2.99
C ASP A 62 18.28 2.60 -1.94
N LEU A 63 17.32 1.85 -1.40
CA LEU A 63 16.43 2.28 -0.33
C LEU A 63 16.68 1.46 0.95
N ASP A 64 16.94 2.17 2.05
CA ASP A 64 16.88 1.65 3.42
C ASP A 64 15.42 1.83 3.90
N PHE A 65 14.63 0.75 3.74
CA PHE A 65 13.17 0.80 3.88
C PHE A 65 12.73 0.32 5.25
N GLU A 66 11.92 1.14 5.92
CA GLU A 66 11.26 0.83 7.19
C GLU A 66 9.75 0.91 7.02
N LEU A 67 9.02 -0.08 7.57
CA LEU A 67 7.56 -0.16 7.45
C LEU A 67 6.89 -0.28 8.83
N VAL A 68 5.99 0.63 9.14
CA VAL A 68 5.28 0.73 10.42
C VAL A 68 3.81 0.38 10.25
N TYR A 69 3.27 -0.46 11.14
CA TYR A 69 1.84 -0.74 11.18
C TYR A 69 1.09 0.33 11.99
N ILE A 70 0.11 0.96 11.37
CA ILE A 70 -0.81 1.90 12.02
C ILE A 70 -2.24 1.51 11.63
N PRO A 71 -3.00 0.86 12.54
CA PRO A 71 -4.31 0.33 12.22
C PRO A 71 -5.32 1.41 11.87
N SER A 72 -6.23 1.08 10.95
CA SER A 72 -7.27 1.96 10.39
C SER A 72 -6.76 3.03 9.44
N SER A 73 -7.42 3.16 8.27
CA SER A 73 -7.04 4.14 7.25
C SER A 73 -7.15 5.59 7.74
N SER A 74 -8.09 5.93 8.61
CA SER A 74 -8.20 7.29 9.15
C SER A 74 -7.07 7.64 10.11
N THR A 75 -6.67 6.72 11.00
CA THR A 75 -5.51 6.90 11.89
C THR A 75 -4.20 6.97 11.10
N ALA A 76 -4.04 6.08 10.11
CA ALA A 76 -2.88 6.06 9.23
C ALA A 76 -2.74 7.37 8.43
N THR A 77 -3.87 7.93 7.94
CA THR A 77 -3.86 9.23 7.26
C THR A 77 -3.39 10.36 8.19
N ALA A 78 -3.86 10.37 9.44
CA ALA A 78 -3.42 11.36 10.43
C ALA A 78 -1.91 11.24 10.74
N ALA A 79 -1.40 10.01 10.86
CA ALA A 79 0.02 9.77 11.08
C ALA A 79 0.88 10.22 9.88
N LEU A 80 0.42 9.99 8.65
CA LEU A 80 1.10 10.47 7.44
C LEU A 80 1.15 12.01 7.41
N LEU A 81 0.07 12.69 7.80
CA LEU A 81 0.03 14.15 7.93
C LEU A 81 1.00 14.67 9.01
N GLY A 82 1.16 13.91 10.09
CA GLY A 82 2.09 14.25 11.18
C GLY A 82 3.57 14.31 10.78
N GLY A 83 3.93 13.74 9.62
CA GLY A 83 5.24 13.93 9.00
C GLY A 83 6.34 12.96 9.42
N ASN A 84 6.11 12.06 10.37
CA ASN A 84 7.10 11.07 10.82
C ASN A 84 7.30 9.93 9.81
N VAL A 85 6.40 9.78 8.86
CA VAL A 85 6.46 8.83 7.75
C VAL A 85 6.27 9.57 6.43
N GLU A 86 6.84 9.04 5.35
CA GLU A 86 6.82 9.71 4.05
C GLU A 86 5.81 9.11 3.07
N VAL A 87 5.52 7.82 3.21
CA VAL A 87 4.56 7.10 2.36
C VAL A 87 3.57 6.32 3.22
N GLY A 88 2.32 6.30 2.81
CA GLY A 88 1.26 5.49 3.43
C GLY A 88 0.61 4.54 2.44
N LEU A 89 0.56 3.26 2.82
CA LEU A 89 -0.31 2.28 2.17
C LEU A 89 -1.60 2.21 2.98
N LEU A 90 -2.64 2.89 2.51
CA LEU A 90 -3.85 3.10 3.29
C LEU A 90 -5.10 3.25 2.40
N GLY A 91 -6.28 3.23 3.01
CA GLY A 91 -7.53 3.40 2.28
C GLY A 91 -7.79 4.85 1.89
N GLY A 92 -8.25 5.05 0.67
CA GLY A 92 -8.41 6.39 0.08
C GLY A 92 -9.44 7.29 0.78
N ILE A 93 -10.44 6.74 1.50
CA ILE A 93 -11.47 7.58 2.12
C ILE A 93 -10.90 8.50 3.20
N GLY A 94 -9.91 8.03 3.97
CA GLY A 94 -9.22 8.88 4.94
C GLY A 94 -8.53 10.07 4.28
N VAL A 95 -7.92 9.83 3.11
CA VAL A 95 -7.24 10.85 2.32
C VAL A 95 -8.24 11.87 1.75
N VAL A 96 -9.33 11.40 1.12
CA VAL A 96 -10.38 12.29 0.58
C VAL A 96 -10.99 13.15 1.67
N ASN A 97 -11.37 12.54 2.82
CA ASN A 97 -11.91 13.29 3.94
C ASN A 97 -10.92 14.33 4.49
N ALA A 98 -9.65 13.97 4.64
CA ALA A 98 -8.63 14.90 5.12
C ALA A 98 -8.39 16.03 4.13
N PHE A 99 -8.33 15.72 2.81
CA PHE A 99 -8.14 16.71 1.75
C PHE A 99 -9.29 17.71 1.71
N VAL A 100 -10.55 17.23 1.72
CA VAL A 100 -11.77 18.09 1.78
C VAL A 100 -11.77 18.99 3.02
N ASN A 101 -11.18 18.54 4.12
CA ASN A 101 -11.03 19.33 5.34
C ASN A 101 -9.76 20.20 5.39
N GLY A 102 -9.07 20.37 4.26
CA GLY A 102 -7.96 21.32 4.11
C GLY A 102 -6.56 20.70 4.17
N ALA A 103 -6.42 19.39 4.26
CA ALA A 103 -5.12 18.71 4.22
C ALA A 103 -4.61 18.56 2.77
N THR A 104 -4.44 19.68 2.06
CA THR A 104 -4.12 19.72 0.61
C THR A 104 -2.69 19.26 0.26
N ASP A 105 -1.83 19.05 1.26
CA ASP A 105 -0.51 18.42 1.08
C ASP A 105 -0.59 16.93 0.77
N LEU A 106 -1.71 16.24 1.11
CA LEU A 106 -1.91 14.84 0.78
C LEU A 106 -2.11 14.62 -0.71
N VAL A 107 -1.48 13.56 -1.26
CA VAL A 107 -1.57 13.20 -2.66
C VAL A 107 -1.44 11.70 -2.86
N LEU A 108 -2.31 11.12 -3.70
CA LEU A 108 -2.23 9.73 -4.13
C LEU A 108 -1.25 9.64 -5.30
N VAL A 109 -0.30 8.73 -5.22
CA VAL A 109 0.70 8.47 -6.28
C VAL A 109 0.49 7.11 -6.96
N GLY A 110 -0.38 6.27 -6.42
CA GLY A 110 -0.75 4.97 -6.98
C GLY A 110 -1.93 4.35 -6.25
N SER A 111 -2.56 3.36 -6.87
CA SER A 111 -3.60 2.53 -6.26
C SER A 111 -3.25 1.05 -6.39
N ILE A 112 -3.28 0.34 -5.27
CA ILE A 112 -3.04 -1.09 -5.24
C ILE A 112 -4.34 -1.85 -5.52
N LYS A 113 -5.50 -1.28 -5.11
CA LYS A 113 -6.81 -1.90 -5.29
C LYS A 113 -7.91 -0.86 -5.42
N ASN A 114 -8.75 -1.00 -6.46
CA ASN A 114 -9.81 -0.05 -6.80
C ASN A 114 -11.23 -0.61 -6.55
N PHE A 115 -11.37 -1.66 -5.75
CA PHE A 115 -12.65 -2.22 -5.31
C PHE A 115 -12.62 -2.58 -3.83
N MET A 116 -13.76 -2.48 -3.16
CA MET A 116 -13.91 -2.97 -1.80
C MET A 116 -14.21 -4.48 -1.81
N THR A 117 -13.54 -5.19 -0.92
CA THR A 117 -13.71 -6.65 -0.74
C THR A 117 -14.02 -7.03 0.71
N GLN A 118 -14.19 -6.02 1.58
CA GLN A 118 -14.64 -6.24 2.95
C GLN A 118 -15.96 -6.99 2.95
N SER A 119 -16.12 -7.88 3.92
CA SER A 119 -17.38 -8.61 4.12
C SER A 119 -17.92 -8.31 5.52
N ILE A 120 -19.23 -8.36 5.71
CA ILE A 120 -19.85 -8.24 7.03
C ILE A 120 -20.15 -9.62 7.56
N PHE A 121 -19.60 -9.92 8.72
CA PHE A 121 -19.82 -11.14 9.49
C PHE A 121 -20.72 -10.85 10.67
N ALA A 122 -21.60 -11.78 11.00
CA ALA A 122 -22.46 -11.67 12.15
C ALA A 122 -22.42 -12.92 13.03
N LYS A 123 -22.88 -12.77 14.27
CA LYS A 123 -23.10 -13.86 15.21
C LYS A 123 -24.00 -14.95 14.63
N PRO A 124 -23.83 -16.21 15.07
CA PRO A 124 -24.78 -17.28 14.73
C PRO A 124 -26.22 -16.86 15.01
N GLY A 125 -27.13 -17.22 14.10
CA GLY A 125 -28.53 -16.84 14.15
C GLY A 125 -28.89 -15.57 13.38
N ILE A 126 -27.92 -14.74 13.00
CA ILE A 126 -28.13 -13.59 12.10
C ILE A 126 -27.71 -13.98 10.69
N THR A 127 -28.66 -13.92 9.75
CA THR A 127 -28.48 -14.40 8.36
C THR A 127 -28.63 -13.29 7.31
N LYS A 128 -29.26 -12.18 7.70
CA LYS A 128 -29.57 -11.04 6.81
C LYS A 128 -29.19 -9.71 7.46
N LEU A 129 -28.83 -8.72 6.63
CA LEU A 129 -28.48 -7.38 7.11
C LEU A 129 -29.61 -6.71 7.93
N GLN A 130 -30.86 -6.94 7.52
CA GLN A 130 -32.04 -6.35 8.21
C GLN A 130 -32.16 -6.79 9.67
N GLU A 131 -31.66 -7.99 10.02
CA GLU A 131 -31.65 -8.52 11.39
C GLU A 131 -30.63 -7.82 12.27
N LEU A 132 -29.74 -7.00 11.68
CA LEU A 132 -28.80 -6.15 12.40
C LEU A 132 -29.40 -4.82 12.87
N LYS A 133 -30.68 -4.57 12.63
CA LYS A 133 -31.37 -3.37 13.15
C LYS A 133 -31.29 -3.33 14.68
N GLY A 134 -30.86 -2.19 15.23
CA GLY A 134 -30.60 -2.01 16.64
C GLY A 134 -29.33 -2.69 17.19
N LYS A 135 -28.51 -3.32 16.33
CA LYS A 135 -27.33 -4.08 16.74
C LYS A 135 -26.04 -3.26 16.64
N LYS A 136 -25.01 -3.77 17.29
CA LYS A 136 -23.65 -3.17 17.35
C LYS A 136 -22.79 -3.73 16.20
N ILE A 137 -22.31 -2.84 15.33
CA ILE A 137 -21.47 -3.17 14.18
C ILE A 137 -20.05 -2.67 14.45
N GLY A 138 -19.09 -3.60 14.51
CA GLY A 138 -17.68 -3.27 14.69
C GLY A 138 -17.05 -2.73 13.41
N VAL A 139 -16.39 -1.59 13.54
CA VAL A 139 -15.57 -0.97 12.52
C VAL A 139 -14.25 -0.52 13.13
N THR A 140 -13.17 -0.48 12.37
CA THR A 140 -11.88 -0.07 12.94
C THR A 140 -11.97 1.35 13.51
N ARG A 141 -12.49 2.30 12.71
CA ARG A 141 -12.83 3.67 13.16
C ARG A 141 -13.93 4.26 12.28
N ILE A 142 -14.65 5.23 12.80
CA ILE A 142 -15.55 6.07 12.00
C ILE A 142 -14.72 6.81 10.95
N GLY A 143 -15.20 6.85 9.71
CA GLY A 143 -14.49 7.42 8.57
C GLY A 143 -13.40 6.52 7.97
N SER A 144 -13.24 5.28 8.45
CA SER A 144 -12.34 4.30 7.84
C SER A 144 -13.00 3.51 6.70
N ASN A 145 -12.22 2.69 5.99
CA ASN A 145 -12.72 1.79 4.94
C ASN A 145 -13.78 0.83 5.47
N THR A 146 -13.61 0.26 6.67
CA THR A 146 -14.56 -0.68 7.27
C THR A 146 -15.90 0.00 7.59
N HIS A 147 -15.84 1.25 8.07
CA HIS A 147 -17.04 2.06 8.29
C HIS A 147 -17.73 2.40 6.97
N TYR A 148 -16.97 2.92 5.99
CA TYR A 148 -17.53 3.26 4.68
C TYR A 148 -18.21 2.06 4.01
N PHE A 149 -17.53 0.90 3.97
CA PHE A 149 -18.11 -0.32 3.42
C PHE A 149 -19.42 -0.70 4.10
N SER A 150 -19.45 -0.68 5.45
CA SER A 150 -20.65 -1.01 6.21
C SER A 150 -21.79 -0.05 5.88
N VAL A 151 -21.53 1.25 5.84
CA VAL A 151 -22.54 2.27 5.46
C VAL A 151 -23.12 1.97 4.07
N GLN A 152 -22.25 1.69 3.08
CA GLN A 152 -22.71 1.38 1.72
C GLN A 152 -23.52 0.07 1.67
N ALA A 153 -23.10 -0.96 2.38
CA ALA A 153 -23.81 -2.24 2.43
C ALA A 153 -25.23 -2.09 3.04
N PHE A 154 -25.34 -1.36 4.15
CA PHE A 154 -26.65 -1.09 4.78
C PHE A 154 -27.56 -0.24 3.88
N ARG A 155 -27.02 0.83 3.26
CA ARG A 155 -27.80 1.68 2.33
C ARG A 155 -28.32 0.89 1.13
N ARG A 156 -27.49 0.03 0.53
CA ARG A 156 -27.90 -0.86 -0.57
C ARG A 156 -28.98 -1.87 -0.16
N ALA A 157 -28.99 -2.26 1.10
CA ALA A 157 -30.04 -3.11 1.67
C ALA A 157 -31.30 -2.35 2.07
N GLY A 158 -31.43 -1.04 1.74
CA GLY A 158 -32.58 -0.20 2.04
C GLY A 158 -32.65 0.27 3.50
N MET A 159 -31.56 0.14 4.26
CA MET A 159 -31.47 0.58 5.66
C MET A 159 -30.84 1.97 5.77
N ASN A 160 -31.14 2.66 6.87
CA ASN A 160 -30.48 3.90 7.26
C ASN A 160 -29.40 3.60 8.31
N PRO A 161 -28.12 3.50 7.92
CA PRO A 161 -27.08 3.09 8.84
C PRO A 161 -26.87 4.04 10.04
N GLU A 162 -27.22 5.33 9.89
CA GLU A 162 -27.09 6.33 10.94
C GLU A 162 -28.17 6.18 12.04
N LYS A 163 -29.26 5.49 11.73
CA LYS A 163 -30.41 5.29 12.62
C LYS A 163 -30.64 3.84 13.01
N ASP A 164 -30.38 2.92 12.06
CA ASP A 164 -30.74 1.53 12.20
C ASP A 164 -29.70 0.67 12.91
N VAL A 165 -28.42 1.12 12.98
CA VAL A 165 -27.36 0.35 13.64
C VAL A 165 -26.47 1.23 14.50
N LEU A 166 -25.74 0.62 15.45
CA LEU A 166 -24.78 1.31 16.28
C LEU A 166 -23.35 0.93 15.86
N PHE A 167 -22.62 1.84 15.23
CA PHE A 167 -21.21 1.62 14.92
C PHE A 167 -20.33 1.72 16.17
N VAL A 168 -19.52 0.69 16.41
CA VAL A 168 -18.57 0.59 17.52
C VAL A 168 -17.16 0.63 16.97
N GLN A 169 -16.36 1.62 17.40
CA GLN A 169 -14.95 1.71 17.02
C GLN A 169 -14.15 0.69 17.83
N THR A 170 -13.45 -0.22 17.13
CA THR A 170 -12.71 -1.32 17.75
C THR A 170 -11.19 -1.11 17.72
N GLY A 171 -10.68 -0.28 16.81
CA GLY A 171 -9.27 0.04 16.66
C GLY A 171 -8.63 -0.58 15.41
N GLY A 172 -8.40 -1.88 15.42
CA GLY A 172 -7.79 -2.63 14.33
C GLY A 172 -8.52 -3.94 14.04
N ASP A 173 -8.00 -4.74 13.10
CA ASP A 173 -8.62 -6.00 12.69
C ASP A 173 -8.64 -7.05 13.82
N ALA A 174 -7.55 -7.13 14.61
CA ALA A 174 -7.44 -8.05 15.73
C ALA A 174 -8.43 -7.71 16.86
N GLU A 175 -8.53 -6.44 17.20
CA GLU A 175 -9.46 -5.92 18.20
C GLU A 175 -10.92 -6.08 17.76
N THR A 176 -11.18 -5.93 16.44
CA THR A 176 -12.51 -6.17 15.85
C THR A 176 -12.90 -7.64 15.97
N LEU A 177 -12.00 -8.56 15.64
CA LEU A 177 -12.22 -9.99 15.85
C LEU A 177 -12.44 -10.34 17.31
N GLY A 178 -11.60 -9.83 18.21
CA GLY A 178 -11.75 -10.02 19.65
C GLY A 178 -13.10 -9.51 20.19
N ALA A 179 -13.56 -8.35 19.73
CA ALA A 179 -14.85 -7.79 20.09
C ALA A 179 -16.01 -8.65 19.55
N LEU A 180 -15.87 -9.21 18.34
CA LEU A 180 -16.85 -10.10 17.74
C LEU A 180 -16.94 -11.43 18.51
N PHE A 181 -15.79 -12.06 18.80
CA PHE A 181 -15.72 -13.35 19.50
C PHE A 181 -16.23 -13.26 20.96
N THR A 182 -15.97 -12.15 21.63
CA THR A 182 -16.45 -11.93 23.01
C THR A 182 -17.89 -11.42 23.07
N GLY A 183 -18.54 -11.21 21.94
CA GLY A 183 -19.91 -10.74 21.86
C GLY A 183 -20.13 -9.26 22.24
N ARG A 184 -19.06 -8.46 22.32
CA ARG A 184 -19.17 -7.00 22.54
C ARG A 184 -19.79 -6.28 21.35
N ILE A 185 -19.69 -6.86 20.15
CA ILE A 185 -20.36 -6.44 18.93
C ILE A 185 -21.13 -7.61 18.33
N ASP A 186 -22.16 -7.34 17.53
CA ASP A 186 -23.03 -8.34 16.95
C ASP A 186 -22.60 -8.72 15.53
N ALA A 187 -21.97 -7.80 14.82
CA ALA A 187 -21.41 -7.99 13.49
C ALA A 187 -20.15 -7.14 13.30
N ALA A 188 -19.34 -7.47 12.31
CA ALA A 188 -18.10 -6.76 12.00
C ALA A 188 -17.81 -6.74 10.50
N SER A 189 -17.22 -5.64 10.02
CA SER A 189 -16.65 -5.55 8.68
C SER A 189 -15.18 -5.99 8.72
N LEU A 190 -14.83 -7.06 7.99
CA LEU A 190 -13.52 -7.70 8.00
C LEU A 190 -12.99 -7.93 6.57
N LEU A 191 -11.66 -7.99 6.47
CA LEU A 191 -10.90 -8.38 5.26
C LEU A 191 -10.22 -9.73 5.47
N PRO A 192 -9.88 -10.47 4.39
CA PRO A 192 -8.95 -11.60 4.48
C PRO A 192 -7.58 -11.16 5.05
N PRO A 193 -6.97 -11.92 5.98
CA PRO A 193 -7.37 -13.23 6.48
C PRO A 193 -8.24 -13.19 7.76
N ALA A 194 -8.65 -12.03 8.24
CA ALA A 194 -9.46 -11.93 9.47
C ALA A 194 -10.85 -12.57 9.29
N ASP A 195 -11.40 -12.48 8.09
CA ASP A 195 -12.65 -13.14 7.71
C ASP A 195 -12.60 -14.65 7.83
N ALA A 196 -11.53 -15.30 7.37
CA ALA A 196 -11.35 -16.75 7.48
C ALA A 196 -11.29 -17.20 8.95
N LYS A 197 -10.67 -16.40 9.83
CA LYS A 197 -10.66 -16.63 11.28
C LYS A 197 -12.07 -16.54 11.88
N ALA A 198 -12.89 -15.59 11.43
CA ALA A 198 -14.28 -15.48 11.86
C ALA A 198 -15.10 -16.70 11.42
N VAL A 199 -14.95 -17.14 10.17
CA VAL A 199 -15.62 -18.37 9.66
C VAL A 199 -15.23 -19.59 10.48
N ALA A 200 -13.96 -19.76 10.79
CA ALA A 200 -13.46 -20.89 11.60
C ALA A 200 -14.07 -20.92 13.01
N GLN A 201 -14.52 -19.78 13.54
CA GLN A 201 -15.20 -19.65 14.84
C GLN A 201 -16.75 -19.70 14.72
N GLY A 202 -17.28 -20.07 13.56
CA GLY A 202 -18.72 -20.26 13.35
C GLY A 202 -19.50 -19.00 12.95
N PHE A 203 -18.85 -17.85 12.80
CA PHE A 203 -19.49 -16.66 12.27
C PHE A 203 -19.81 -16.81 10.77
N ARG A 204 -20.81 -16.10 10.28
CA ARG A 204 -21.28 -16.21 8.90
C ARG A 204 -21.27 -14.86 8.20
N TYR A 205 -21.05 -14.90 6.90
CA TYR A 205 -21.29 -13.74 6.04
C TYR A 205 -22.78 -13.38 6.03
N VAL A 206 -23.09 -12.14 6.33
CA VAL A 206 -24.37 -11.50 6.01
C VAL A 206 -24.26 -10.60 4.79
N VAL A 207 -23.02 -10.19 4.47
CA VAL A 207 -22.65 -9.56 3.18
C VAL A 207 -21.31 -10.11 2.76
N TYR A 208 -21.24 -10.67 1.57
CA TYR A 208 -19.98 -11.02 0.94
C TYR A 208 -19.51 -9.85 0.07
N GLY A 209 -18.41 -9.23 0.46
CA GLY A 209 -17.94 -7.97 -0.13
C GLY A 209 -17.59 -8.03 -1.60
N PRO A 210 -16.90 -9.09 -2.10
CA PRO A 210 -16.58 -9.21 -3.52
C PRO A 210 -17.82 -9.13 -4.44
N ASP A 211 -18.97 -9.66 -4.01
CA ASP A 211 -20.22 -9.61 -4.77
C ASP A 211 -20.85 -8.21 -4.82
N GLN A 212 -20.44 -7.33 -3.92
CA GLN A 212 -20.99 -5.97 -3.86
C GLN A 212 -20.45 -5.07 -4.97
N ALA A 213 -19.32 -5.40 -5.56
CA ALA A 213 -18.67 -4.67 -6.65
C ALA A 213 -18.63 -3.13 -6.40
N ILE A 214 -18.29 -2.72 -5.16
CA ILE A 214 -18.22 -1.30 -4.78
C ILE A 214 -16.92 -0.70 -5.32
N PRO A 215 -16.98 0.19 -6.35
CA PRO A 215 -15.81 0.92 -6.82
C PRO A 215 -15.28 1.83 -5.71
N PHE A 216 -13.99 1.71 -5.40
CA PHE A 216 -13.41 2.43 -4.29
C PHE A 216 -11.88 2.27 -4.28
N ALA A 217 -11.11 3.34 -4.11
CA ALA A 217 -9.66 3.25 -3.92
C ALA A 217 -9.35 2.65 -2.53
N ALA A 218 -9.51 1.32 -2.45
CA ALA A 218 -9.50 0.59 -1.19
C ALA A 218 -8.11 0.47 -0.56
N SER A 219 -7.06 0.44 -1.41
CA SER A 219 -5.67 0.44 -0.96
C SER A 219 -4.88 1.33 -1.90
N THR A 220 -4.36 2.44 -1.38
CA THR A 220 -3.64 3.46 -2.15
C THR A 220 -2.20 3.56 -1.69
N ILE A 221 -1.35 4.08 -2.56
CA ILE A 221 -0.04 4.61 -2.22
C ILE A 221 -0.19 6.12 -2.12
N THR A 222 -0.06 6.64 -0.92
CA THR A 222 -0.29 8.05 -0.59
C THR A 222 0.98 8.66 -0.01
N THR A 223 1.25 9.89 -0.35
CA THR A 223 2.35 10.68 0.22
C THR A 223 1.92 12.12 0.41
N ARG A 224 2.88 13.02 0.67
CA ARG A 224 2.66 14.46 0.75
C ARG A 224 3.37 15.15 -0.42
N ARG A 225 2.78 16.23 -0.96
CA ARG A 225 3.37 17.05 -2.02
C ARG A 225 4.73 17.62 -1.59
N SER A 226 4.83 17.98 -0.30
CA SER A 226 6.09 18.42 0.32
C SER A 226 7.20 17.35 0.24
N VAL A 227 6.85 16.05 0.35
CA VAL A 227 7.79 14.94 0.16
C VAL A 227 8.16 14.80 -1.32
N LEU A 228 7.18 14.89 -2.24
CA LEU A 228 7.43 14.84 -3.68
C LEU A 228 8.38 15.94 -4.15
N THR A 229 8.30 17.12 -3.53
CA THR A 229 9.20 18.25 -3.83
C THR A 229 10.60 18.04 -3.29
N LYS A 230 10.71 17.54 -2.06
CA LYS A 230 12.02 17.39 -1.38
C LYS A 230 12.78 16.14 -1.82
N ARG A 231 12.09 15.04 -2.11
CA ARG A 231 12.67 13.71 -2.36
C ARG A 231 12.05 12.97 -3.56
N PRO A 232 11.92 13.63 -4.72
CA PRO A 232 11.22 13.05 -5.87
C PRO A 232 11.85 11.73 -6.35
N GLN A 233 13.18 11.62 -6.31
CA GLN A 233 13.90 10.42 -6.76
C GLN A 233 13.71 9.23 -5.81
N VAL A 234 13.59 9.49 -4.50
CA VAL A 234 13.33 8.43 -3.51
C VAL A 234 11.95 7.81 -3.75
N ILE A 235 10.95 8.66 -3.98
CA ILE A 235 9.60 8.17 -4.28
C ILE A 235 9.56 7.47 -5.65
N ALA A 236 10.28 7.96 -6.66
CA ALA A 236 10.38 7.28 -7.96
C ALA A 236 10.93 5.85 -7.81
N ARG A 237 12.02 5.66 -7.06
CA ARG A 237 12.64 4.35 -6.78
C ARG A 237 11.70 3.45 -5.98
N PHE A 238 11.01 4.00 -4.97
CA PHE A 238 9.99 3.28 -4.21
C PHE A 238 8.85 2.79 -5.12
N MET A 239 8.31 3.64 -5.99
CA MET A 239 7.23 3.26 -6.92
C MET A 239 7.64 2.15 -7.89
N ARG A 240 8.90 2.13 -8.36
CA ARG A 240 9.44 1.04 -9.18
C ARG A 240 9.54 -0.27 -8.40
N ALA A 241 10.03 -0.23 -7.14
CA ALA A 241 10.06 -1.40 -6.28
C ALA A 241 8.66 -1.97 -6.03
N MET A 242 7.67 -1.10 -5.80
CA MET A 242 6.27 -1.51 -5.62
C MET A 242 5.66 -2.09 -6.90
N ALA A 243 6.00 -1.57 -8.08
CA ALA A 243 5.55 -2.13 -9.36
C ALA A 243 6.13 -3.53 -9.61
N GLU A 244 7.40 -3.77 -9.28
CA GLU A 244 8.02 -5.11 -9.33
C GLU A 244 7.36 -6.07 -8.33
N ALA A 245 7.07 -5.59 -7.11
CA ALA A 245 6.36 -6.38 -6.12
C ALA A 245 4.93 -6.73 -6.56
N SER A 246 4.22 -5.79 -7.19
CA SER A 246 2.91 -6.05 -7.80
C SER A 246 2.99 -7.21 -8.80
N ARG A 247 3.96 -7.16 -9.73
CA ARG A 247 4.18 -8.26 -10.67
C ARG A 247 4.47 -9.58 -9.96
N ALA A 248 5.35 -9.58 -8.97
CA ALA A 248 5.68 -10.79 -8.22
C ALA A 248 4.44 -11.38 -7.56
N MET A 249 3.60 -10.56 -6.94
CA MET A 249 2.35 -10.99 -6.31
C MET A 249 1.36 -11.61 -7.29
N HIS A 250 1.27 -11.09 -8.52
CA HIS A 250 0.39 -11.64 -9.56
C HIS A 250 0.94 -12.92 -10.20
N ARG A 251 2.24 -13.15 -10.18
CA ARG A 251 2.91 -14.28 -10.83
C ARG A 251 3.21 -15.44 -9.90
N ASP A 252 3.43 -15.14 -8.63
CA ASP A 252 3.91 -16.13 -7.65
C ASP A 252 3.08 -16.09 -6.36
N LYS A 253 2.04 -16.91 -6.32
CA LYS A 253 1.22 -17.11 -5.11
C LYS A 253 2.08 -17.53 -3.91
N GLU A 254 3.09 -18.38 -4.14
CA GLU A 254 3.86 -18.98 -3.05
C GLU A 254 4.69 -17.94 -2.30
N ILE A 255 5.27 -16.96 -2.99
CA ILE A 255 5.99 -15.87 -2.29
C ILE A 255 5.03 -15.07 -1.40
N VAL A 256 3.82 -14.77 -1.89
CA VAL A 256 2.84 -14.00 -1.13
C VAL A 256 2.42 -14.75 0.13
N LEU A 257 2.05 -16.03 0.00
CA LEU A 257 1.61 -16.85 1.12
C LEU A 257 2.71 -17.02 2.17
N ARG A 258 3.94 -17.34 1.74
CA ARG A 258 5.11 -17.47 2.63
C ARG A 258 5.38 -16.17 3.40
N VAL A 259 5.36 -15.04 2.70
CA VAL A 259 5.58 -13.73 3.33
C VAL A 259 4.48 -13.40 4.33
N MET A 260 3.21 -13.64 3.97
CA MET A 260 2.10 -13.43 4.89
C MET A 260 2.15 -14.36 6.10
N GLN A 261 2.48 -15.65 5.90
CA GLN A 261 2.68 -16.60 7.01
C GLN A 261 3.73 -16.08 8.00
N LYS A 262 4.89 -15.65 7.48
CA LYS A 262 6.01 -15.13 8.28
C LYS A 262 5.63 -13.84 9.03
N LYS A 263 5.01 -12.86 8.34
CA LYS A 263 4.72 -11.53 8.89
C LYS A 263 3.50 -11.54 9.83
N LEU A 264 2.50 -12.40 9.60
CA LEU A 264 1.27 -12.47 10.41
C LEU A 264 1.27 -13.62 11.43
N GLY A 265 2.28 -14.48 11.43
CA GLY A 265 2.34 -15.65 12.31
C GLY A 265 1.24 -16.70 12.04
N ILE A 266 0.66 -16.72 10.83
CA ILE A 266 -0.41 -17.65 10.44
C ILE A 266 0.22 -18.85 9.75
N LYS A 267 0.16 -20.03 10.39
CA LYS A 267 0.75 -21.26 9.84
C LYS A 267 -0.16 -21.93 8.80
N GLU A 268 -1.46 -21.84 8.99
CA GLU A 268 -2.48 -22.54 8.21
C GLU A 268 -2.70 -21.83 6.87
N ARG A 269 -2.30 -22.47 5.78
CA ARG A 269 -2.49 -21.97 4.41
C ARG A 269 -3.96 -21.79 4.06
N SER A 270 -4.83 -22.66 4.58
CA SER A 270 -6.28 -22.60 4.38
C SER A 270 -6.91 -21.28 4.84
N ILE A 271 -6.26 -20.55 5.74
CA ILE A 271 -6.68 -19.20 6.18
C ILE A 271 -6.25 -18.12 5.19
N LEU A 272 -5.12 -18.30 4.50
CA LEU A 272 -4.51 -17.29 3.63
C LEU A 272 -4.91 -17.44 2.15
N GLU A 273 -4.99 -18.67 1.63
CA GLU A 273 -5.19 -18.94 0.21
C GLU A 273 -6.51 -18.39 -0.37
N PRO A 274 -7.67 -18.54 0.29
CA PRO A 274 -8.92 -17.99 -0.22
C PRO A 274 -8.86 -16.46 -0.33
N GLY A 275 -8.26 -15.81 0.68
CA GLY A 275 -8.06 -14.37 0.68
C GLY A 275 -7.16 -13.91 -0.46
N TYR A 276 -6.02 -14.59 -0.68
CA TYR A 276 -5.17 -14.30 -1.82
C TYR A 276 -5.91 -14.45 -3.15
N ALA A 277 -6.63 -15.57 -3.35
CA ALA A 277 -7.35 -15.85 -4.59
C ALA A 277 -8.43 -14.81 -4.91
N THR A 278 -9.05 -14.23 -3.89
CA THR A 278 -10.03 -13.15 -4.02
C THR A 278 -9.37 -11.81 -4.32
N GLU A 279 -8.38 -11.44 -3.51
CA GLU A 279 -7.76 -10.11 -3.55
C GLU A 279 -6.95 -9.89 -4.82
N ILE A 280 -6.18 -10.89 -5.27
CA ILE A 280 -5.30 -10.74 -6.44
C ILE A 280 -6.06 -10.40 -7.72
N LYS A 281 -7.32 -10.83 -7.85
CA LYS A 281 -8.16 -10.57 -9.02
C LYS A 281 -8.57 -9.11 -9.15
N VAL A 282 -8.60 -8.38 -8.05
CA VAL A 282 -9.04 -6.99 -7.97
C VAL A 282 -7.91 -6.01 -7.66
N MET A 283 -6.68 -6.52 -7.48
CA MET A 283 -5.49 -5.68 -7.38
C MET A 283 -5.10 -5.12 -8.73
N GLU A 284 -4.60 -3.90 -8.74
CA GLU A 284 -4.16 -3.19 -9.95
C GLU A 284 -2.73 -3.59 -10.31
N PRO A 285 -2.51 -4.31 -11.43
CA PRO A 285 -1.18 -4.78 -11.80
C PRO A 285 -0.15 -3.67 -11.98
N ARG A 286 -0.58 -2.51 -12.50
CA ARG A 286 0.26 -1.33 -12.78
C ARG A 286 0.06 -0.19 -11.79
N LEU A 287 -0.56 -0.46 -10.64
CA LEU A 287 -0.82 0.52 -9.56
C LEU A 287 -1.68 1.71 -10.03
N ASP A 288 -2.56 1.51 -11.00
CA ASP A 288 -3.29 2.58 -11.66
C ASP A 288 -4.32 3.28 -10.78
N LEU A 289 -4.35 4.61 -10.91
CA LEU A 289 -5.32 5.51 -10.26
C LEU A 289 -6.52 5.73 -11.22
N LYS A 290 -7.65 5.14 -10.90
CA LYS A 290 -8.88 5.27 -11.72
C LYS A 290 -9.69 6.48 -11.30
N LEU A 291 -9.69 7.53 -12.12
CA LEU A 291 -10.38 8.79 -11.83
C LEU A 291 -11.86 8.59 -11.51
N GLN A 292 -12.55 7.71 -12.25
CA GLN A 292 -13.96 7.41 -12.02
C GLN A 292 -14.21 6.85 -10.61
N VAL A 293 -13.32 6.00 -10.12
CA VAL A 293 -13.40 5.44 -8.76
C VAL A 293 -13.20 6.52 -7.71
N LEU A 294 -12.25 7.42 -7.93
CA LEU A 294 -11.99 8.53 -7.03
C LEU A 294 -13.13 9.55 -7.04
N GLN A 295 -13.78 9.78 -8.21
CA GLN A 295 -14.95 10.66 -8.30
C GLN A 295 -16.12 10.10 -7.46
N VAL A 296 -16.42 8.81 -7.55
CA VAL A 296 -17.44 8.17 -6.70
C VAL A 296 -17.17 8.41 -5.22
N MET A 297 -15.91 8.38 -4.79
CA MET A 297 -15.55 8.66 -3.39
C MET A 297 -15.78 10.12 -3.01
N VAL A 298 -15.45 11.07 -3.89
CA VAL A 298 -15.71 12.49 -3.68
C VAL A 298 -17.21 12.75 -3.59
N ASP A 299 -17.99 12.17 -4.51
CA ASP A 299 -19.46 12.32 -4.55
C ASP A 299 -20.11 11.78 -3.27
N GLU A 300 -19.59 10.66 -2.73
CA GLU A 300 -20.07 10.12 -1.45
C GLU A 300 -19.74 11.03 -0.27
N VAL A 301 -18.55 11.61 -0.24
CA VAL A 301 -18.18 12.59 0.79
C VAL A 301 -19.02 13.84 0.68
N ALA A 302 -19.35 14.29 -0.54
CA ALA A 302 -20.18 15.49 -0.78
C ALA A 302 -21.61 15.37 -0.22
N LYS A 303 -22.14 14.15 -0.08
CA LYS A 303 -23.45 13.92 0.56
C LYS A 303 -23.51 14.35 2.03
N VAL A 304 -22.36 14.36 2.70
CA VAL A 304 -22.26 14.66 4.15
C VAL A 304 -21.35 15.86 4.45
N ASN A 305 -20.55 16.29 3.49
CA ASN A 305 -19.66 17.44 3.61
C ASN A 305 -19.71 18.30 2.34
N PRO A 306 -20.44 19.44 2.35
CA PRO A 306 -20.59 20.32 1.18
C PRO A 306 -19.27 20.80 0.58
N ARG A 307 -18.18 20.89 1.37
CA ARG A 307 -16.86 21.29 0.87
C ARG A 307 -16.31 20.36 -0.22
N ALA A 308 -16.82 19.14 -0.33
CA ALA A 308 -16.40 18.19 -1.34
C ALA A 308 -16.99 18.47 -2.72
N GLN A 309 -18.01 19.33 -2.84
CA GLN A 309 -18.71 19.59 -4.12
C GLN A 309 -17.79 20.17 -5.20
N ASP A 310 -16.80 20.97 -4.81
CA ASP A 310 -15.86 21.61 -5.73
C ASP A 310 -14.55 20.81 -5.91
N ILE A 311 -14.38 19.71 -5.17
CA ILE A 311 -13.16 18.89 -5.22
C ILE A 311 -13.24 17.92 -6.41
N LYS A 312 -12.15 17.86 -7.17
CA LYS A 312 -11.99 16.91 -8.28
C LYS A 312 -10.89 15.88 -7.94
N PRO A 313 -10.96 14.65 -8.45
CA PRO A 313 -9.89 13.67 -8.26
C PRO A 313 -8.50 14.19 -8.61
N GLN A 314 -8.39 15.03 -9.63
CA GLN A 314 -7.13 15.63 -10.08
C GLN A 314 -6.46 16.51 -9.00
N ASP A 315 -7.24 17.03 -8.04
CA ASP A 315 -6.73 17.92 -7.01
C ASP A 315 -5.88 17.19 -5.96
N PHE A 316 -6.07 15.86 -5.82
CA PHE A 316 -5.38 15.04 -4.83
C PHE A 316 -4.67 13.79 -5.38
N ILE A 317 -4.37 13.79 -6.69
CA ILE A 317 -3.55 12.75 -7.33
C ILE A 317 -2.28 13.34 -7.94
N ASP A 318 -1.27 12.50 -8.10
CA ASP A 318 -0.07 12.80 -8.88
C ASP A 318 0.40 11.56 -9.61
N ARG A 319 0.22 11.52 -10.93
CA ARG A 319 0.55 10.37 -11.76
C ARG A 319 1.97 10.39 -12.32
N ARG A 320 2.81 11.38 -11.96
CA ARG A 320 4.15 11.55 -12.57
C ARG A 320 4.97 10.28 -12.63
N TYR A 321 4.97 9.48 -11.57
CA TYR A 321 5.76 8.23 -11.49
C TYR A 321 5.15 7.10 -12.32
N LEU A 322 3.83 6.98 -12.34
CA LEU A 322 3.13 6.02 -13.21
C LEU A 322 3.36 6.38 -14.68
N THR A 323 3.18 7.64 -15.04
CA THR A 323 3.39 8.15 -16.41
C THR A 323 4.85 7.99 -16.84
N GLU A 324 5.81 8.21 -15.95
CA GLU A 324 7.23 7.97 -16.25
C GLU A 324 7.50 6.48 -16.53
N MET A 325 6.97 5.57 -15.71
CA MET A 325 7.10 4.13 -15.91
C MET A 325 6.37 3.63 -17.17
N GLU A 326 5.26 4.27 -17.54
CA GLU A 326 4.57 4.01 -18.82
C GLU A 326 5.43 4.45 -20.02
N ASN A 327 5.87 5.71 -20.02
CA ASN A 327 6.60 6.33 -21.14
C ASN A 327 8.00 5.75 -21.34
N SER A 328 8.68 5.34 -20.25
CA SER A 328 9.98 4.68 -20.33
C SER A 328 9.92 3.22 -20.82
N GLY A 329 8.71 2.66 -20.98
CA GLY A 329 8.52 1.25 -21.30
C GLY A 329 8.76 0.30 -20.14
N PHE A 330 8.98 0.81 -18.92
CA PHE A 330 9.25 0.00 -17.72
C PHE A 330 8.13 -1.03 -17.48
N PHE A 331 6.86 -0.61 -17.50
CA PHE A 331 5.75 -1.54 -17.32
C PHE A 331 5.66 -2.57 -18.45
N THR A 332 5.95 -2.17 -19.69
CA THR A 332 5.93 -3.09 -20.84
C THR A 332 6.99 -4.18 -20.68
N GLN A 333 8.21 -3.82 -20.32
CA GLN A 333 9.29 -4.77 -20.05
C GLN A 333 8.94 -5.65 -18.85
N LEU A 334 8.54 -5.04 -17.73
CA LEU A 334 8.22 -5.73 -16.48
C LEU A 334 7.17 -6.83 -16.69
N TRP A 335 6.12 -6.58 -17.49
CA TRP A 335 5.04 -7.54 -17.71
C TRP A 335 5.26 -8.48 -18.89
N ALA A 336 6.20 -8.18 -19.79
CA ALA A 336 6.57 -9.04 -20.93
C ALA A 336 7.50 -10.20 -20.52
N GLU A 337 8.35 -10.02 -19.50
CA GLU A 337 9.29 -11.04 -19.03
C GLU A 337 8.55 -12.34 -18.68
N LYS A 338 8.76 -13.38 -19.48
CA LYS A 338 8.41 -14.75 -19.14
C LYS A 338 9.45 -15.24 -18.13
N ARG A 339 9.01 -15.94 -17.10
CA ARG A 339 9.95 -16.75 -16.31
C ARG A 339 10.56 -17.83 -17.14
#